data_44515752ce21b785c344b1196679ef6f
#
_entry.id   44515752ce21b785c344b1196679ef6f
#
_cell.length_a   1.000
_cell.length_b   1.000
_cell.length_c   1.000
_cell.angle_alpha   90.00
_cell.angle_beta   90.00
_cell.angle_gamma   90.00
#
_symmetry.space_group_name_H-M   'P 1'
#
loop_
_entity.id
_entity.type
_entity.pdbx_description
1 polymer ?
#
loop_
_entity_poly.entity_id
_entity_poly.type
_entity_poly.pdbx_seq_one_letter_code
_entity_poly.pdbx_strand_id
1 'polypeptide(L)'
;MNVRIDRDRLVDLAIRLVSVPSFTGSEQACADVMRDVLEQLGLHVQWQQVEDGRANVLGTWAGSGGGPTLMFNGHLDTSYSGREPWLQGIAGFQPAGFERDGRIYGLGISNMKGALACYVEAVQALLDAGVRLTRQGKPPLRHPTLTSPRLPP
;
A
#
# COMPACT_ATOMS: atom_id res chain seq x y z
N MET A 1 -3.61 -27.42 -0.64
CA MET A 1 -4.02 -26.04 -0.29
C MET A 1 -4.15 -25.29 -1.61
N ASN A 2 -5.28 -24.65 -1.86
CA ASN A 2 -5.51 -23.88 -3.10
C ASN A 2 -5.60 -22.39 -2.74
N VAL A 3 -4.55 -21.64 -3.03
CA VAL A 3 -4.53 -20.18 -2.86
C VAL A 3 -5.03 -19.57 -4.18
N ARG A 4 -6.05 -18.74 -4.11
CA ARG A 4 -6.63 -18.08 -5.28
C ARG A 4 -6.57 -16.57 -5.09
N ILE A 5 -6.07 -15.88 -6.08
CA ILE A 5 -6.15 -14.42 -6.17
C ILE A 5 -7.55 -14.05 -6.66
N ASP A 6 -8.20 -13.16 -5.96
CA ASP A 6 -9.45 -12.56 -6.39
C ASP A 6 -9.15 -11.31 -7.23
N ARG A 7 -9.40 -11.45 -8.54
CA ARG A 7 -9.10 -10.38 -9.50
C ARG A 7 -9.91 -9.10 -9.21
N ASP A 8 -11.15 -9.26 -8.84
CA ASP A 8 -12.05 -8.11 -8.68
C ASP A 8 -11.66 -7.31 -7.44
N ARG A 9 -11.36 -7.96 -6.32
CA ARG A 9 -10.78 -7.31 -5.13
C ARG A 9 -9.48 -6.57 -5.44
N LEU A 10 -8.58 -7.22 -6.18
CA LEU A 10 -7.30 -6.62 -6.59
C LEU A 10 -7.51 -5.36 -7.41
N VAL A 11 -8.38 -5.42 -8.41
CA VAL A 11 -8.70 -4.29 -9.31
C VAL A 11 -9.37 -3.16 -8.54
N ASP A 12 -10.36 -3.48 -7.71
CA ASP A 12 -11.07 -2.49 -6.91
C ASP A 12 -10.14 -1.76 -5.95
N LEU A 13 -9.26 -2.48 -5.26
CA LEU A 13 -8.29 -1.85 -4.36
C LEU A 13 -7.29 -0.98 -5.13
N ALA A 14 -6.78 -1.45 -6.26
CA ALA A 14 -5.86 -0.69 -7.09
C ALA A 14 -6.50 0.61 -7.59
N ILE A 15 -7.74 0.55 -8.07
CA ILE A 15 -8.51 1.72 -8.49
C ILE A 15 -8.75 2.66 -7.30
N ARG A 16 -9.16 2.14 -6.15
CA ARG A 16 -9.38 2.92 -4.93
C ARG A 16 -8.12 3.68 -4.52
N LEU A 17 -6.96 3.01 -4.46
CA LEU A 17 -5.70 3.64 -4.09
C LEU A 17 -5.27 4.73 -5.08
N VAL A 18 -5.40 4.46 -6.38
CA VAL A 18 -5.08 5.44 -7.42
C VAL A 18 -5.98 6.66 -7.37
N SER A 19 -7.26 6.46 -7.04
CA SER A 19 -8.26 7.54 -6.97
C SER A 19 -8.11 8.47 -5.77
N VAL A 20 -7.21 8.13 -4.83
CA VAL A 20 -6.86 9.03 -3.72
C VAL A 20 -5.61 9.82 -4.10
N PRO A 21 -5.72 11.15 -4.27
CA PRO A 21 -4.53 11.98 -4.50
C PRO A 21 -3.56 11.87 -3.34
N SER A 22 -2.28 11.66 -3.63
CA SER A 22 -1.23 11.51 -2.61
C SER A 22 0.13 11.94 -3.16
N PHE A 23 0.22 13.15 -3.73
CA PHE A 23 1.53 13.65 -4.13
C PHE A 23 2.43 13.83 -2.89
N THR A 24 3.74 13.77 -3.10
CA THR A 24 4.73 13.84 -2.02
C THR A 24 4.46 15.01 -1.07
N GLY A 25 4.29 14.73 0.21
CA GLY A 25 3.93 15.69 1.25
C GLY A 25 2.43 15.73 1.60
N SER A 26 1.58 14.95 0.92
CA SER A 26 0.12 14.94 1.11
C SER A 26 -0.45 13.51 1.11
N GLU A 27 0.26 12.57 1.72
CA GLU A 27 -0.05 11.14 1.65
C GLU A 27 -1.12 10.68 2.65
N GLN A 28 -1.53 11.53 3.59
CA GLN A 28 -2.42 11.20 4.71
C GLN A 28 -3.67 10.43 4.27
N ALA A 29 -4.39 10.92 3.28
CA ALA A 29 -5.62 10.28 2.83
C ALA A 29 -5.38 8.87 2.24
N CYS A 30 -4.23 8.67 1.58
CA CYS A 30 -3.85 7.35 1.08
C CYS A 30 -3.42 6.41 2.21
N ALA A 31 -2.76 6.94 3.23
CA ALA A 31 -2.41 6.20 4.44
C ALA A 31 -3.67 5.77 5.22
N ASP A 32 -4.69 6.64 5.31
CA ASP A 32 -5.98 6.29 5.93
C ASP A 32 -6.65 5.12 5.20
N VAL A 33 -6.67 5.14 3.86
CA VAL A 33 -7.20 4.01 3.07
C VAL A 33 -6.43 2.74 3.34
N MET A 34 -5.10 2.79 3.38
CA MET A 34 -4.28 1.60 3.68
C MET A 34 -4.49 1.10 5.09
N ARG A 35 -4.63 1.98 6.09
CA ARG A 35 -4.97 1.58 7.46
C ARG A 35 -6.27 0.78 7.47
N ASP A 36 -7.34 1.35 6.90
CA ASP A 36 -8.66 0.72 6.89
C ASP A 36 -8.62 -0.66 6.22
N VAL A 37 -7.90 -0.78 5.10
CA VAL A 37 -7.72 -2.04 4.38
C VAL A 37 -7.00 -3.09 5.24
N LEU A 38 -5.89 -2.71 5.88
CA LEU A 38 -5.11 -3.63 6.71
C LEU A 38 -5.88 -4.05 7.98
N GLU A 39 -6.71 -3.16 8.55
CA GLU A 39 -7.61 -3.48 9.66
C GLU A 39 -8.72 -4.45 9.22
N GLN A 40 -9.30 -4.25 8.04
CA GLN A 40 -10.30 -5.16 7.48
C GLN A 40 -9.76 -6.57 7.22
N LEU A 41 -8.46 -6.70 6.91
CA LEU A 41 -7.78 -7.99 6.84
C LEU A 41 -7.59 -8.66 8.22
N GLY A 42 -7.90 -7.97 9.31
CA GLY A 42 -7.67 -8.47 10.66
C GLY A 42 -6.21 -8.41 11.10
N LEU A 43 -5.39 -7.59 10.47
CA LEU A 43 -3.99 -7.40 10.84
C LEU A 43 -3.88 -6.49 12.07
N HIS A 44 -2.81 -6.67 12.84
CA HIS A 44 -2.44 -5.68 13.85
C HIS A 44 -1.83 -4.46 13.16
N VAL A 45 -2.54 -3.34 13.18
CA VAL A 45 -2.13 -2.12 12.46
C VAL A 45 -1.46 -1.14 13.41
N GLN A 46 -0.32 -0.60 12.99
CA GLN A 46 0.40 0.48 13.66
C GLN A 46 0.44 1.70 12.76
N TRP A 47 0.05 2.83 13.32
CA TRP A 47 0.14 4.14 12.71
C TRP A 47 1.39 4.87 13.20
N GLN A 48 2.20 5.37 12.29
CA GLN A 48 3.41 6.12 12.61
C GLN A 48 3.34 7.49 11.96
N GLN A 49 2.93 8.50 12.72
CA GLN A 49 2.98 9.88 12.24
C GLN A 49 4.45 10.28 12.00
N VAL A 50 4.76 10.74 10.80
CA VAL A 50 6.10 11.20 10.42
C VAL A 50 6.17 12.72 10.54
N GLU A 51 5.21 13.40 9.96
CA GLU A 51 5.00 14.85 10.02
C GLU A 51 3.53 15.16 9.69
N ASP A 52 3.13 16.42 9.79
CA ASP A 52 1.74 16.80 9.47
C ASP A 52 1.37 16.39 8.04
N GLY A 53 0.23 15.73 7.89
CA GLY A 53 -0.25 15.22 6.61
C GLY A 53 0.46 13.97 6.07
N ARG A 54 1.38 13.37 6.84
CA ARG A 54 2.17 12.22 6.41
C ARG A 54 2.31 11.17 7.51
N ALA A 55 1.98 9.93 7.18
CA ALA A 55 2.15 8.81 8.10
C ALA A 55 2.56 7.53 7.37
N ASN A 56 3.28 6.67 8.09
CA ASN A 56 3.48 5.28 7.70
C ASN A 56 2.38 4.42 8.32
N VAL A 57 1.98 3.39 7.59
CA VAL A 57 1.03 2.39 8.07
C VAL A 57 1.71 1.02 8.01
N LEU A 58 1.73 0.32 9.13
CA LEU A 58 2.32 -1.00 9.24
C LEU A 58 1.27 -2.00 9.68
N GLY A 59 0.94 -2.97 8.83
CA GLY A 59 0.10 -4.12 9.18
C GLY A 59 0.95 -5.35 9.49
N THR A 60 0.66 -6.01 10.61
CA THR A 60 1.36 -7.21 11.01
C THR A 60 0.41 -8.39 11.11
N TRP A 61 0.70 -9.45 10.38
CA TRP A 61 0.09 -10.76 10.55
C TRP A 61 1.02 -11.63 11.38
N ALA A 62 0.66 -11.84 12.64
CA ALA A 62 1.46 -12.66 13.53
C ALA A 62 1.28 -14.15 13.23
N GLY A 63 2.40 -14.86 13.10
CA GLY A 63 2.41 -16.31 12.99
C GLY A 63 2.49 -17.00 14.36
N SER A 64 2.37 -18.32 14.36
CA SER A 64 2.42 -19.18 15.57
C SER A 64 3.84 -19.53 16.04
N GLY A 65 4.87 -19.17 15.29
CA GLY A 65 6.29 -19.38 15.63
C GLY A 65 7.06 -20.21 14.62
N GLY A 66 8.39 -20.12 14.63
CA GLY A 66 9.33 -21.02 13.94
C GLY A 66 9.70 -20.70 12.50
N GLY A 67 9.24 -19.61 11.88
CA GLY A 67 9.59 -19.23 10.51
C GLY A 67 10.24 -17.85 10.38
N PRO A 68 10.81 -17.52 9.21
CA PRO A 68 11.29 -16.18 8.90
C PRO A 68 10.13 -15.17 8.80
N THR A 69 10.44 -13.90 8.96
CA THR A 69 9.50 -12.81 8.70
C THR A 69 9.66 -12.32 7.28
N LEU A 70 8.56 -12.28 6.52
CA LEU A 70 8.50 -11.59 5.23
C LEU A 70 7.92 -10.19 5.46
N MET A 71 8.55 -9.18 4.88
CA MET A 71 8.05 -7.81 4.89
C MET A 71 7.87 -7.31 3.45
N PHE A 72 6.66 -6.86 3.14
CA PHE A 72 6.40 -6.03 1.98
C PHE A 72 6.62 -4.56 2.35
N ASN A 73 7.25 -3.82 1.48
CA ASN A 73 7.48 -2.39 1.68
C ASN A 73 7.12 -1.64 0.41
N GLY A 74 6.56 -0.44 0.58
CA GLY A 74 6.19 0.42 -0.54
C GLY A 74 5.89 1.84 -0.08
N HIS A 75 5.85 2.77 -1.03
CA HIS A 75 5.50 4.16 -0.78
C HIS A 75 4.06 4.46 -1.22
N LEU A 76 3.46 5.48 -0.59
CA LEU A 76 2.08 5.91 -0.84
C LEU A 76 2.02 7.10 -1.79
N ASP A 77 3.11 7.83 -1.92
CA ASP A 77 3.15 9.07 -2.68
C ASP A 77 3.24 8.86 -4.19
N THR A 78 2.88 9.92 -4.90
CA THR A 78 3.13 10.09 -6.32
C THR A 78 3.99 11.32 -6.56
N SER A 79 4.89 11.25 -7.57
CA SER A 79 5.78 12.37 -7.90
C SER A 79 5.03 13.59 -8.48
N TYR A 80 3.80 13.38 -8.93
CA TYR A 80 2.95 14.40 -9.54
C TYR A 80 1.58 14.41 -8.90
N SER A 81 0.92 15.57 -8.99
CA SER A 81 -0.45 15.77 -8.49
C SER A 81 -1.53 15.43 -9.53
N GLY A 82 -1.16 15.35 -10.81
CA GLY A 82 -2.07 15.27 -11.94
C GLY A 82 -2.60 16.63 -12.42
N ARG A 83 -2.23 17.72 -11.74
CA ARG A 83 -2.65 19.09 -12.09
C ARG A 83 -1.64 19.83 -12.96
N GLU A 84 -0.50 19.24 -13.18
CA GLU A 84 0.57 19.80 -14.00
C GLU A 84 0.07 20.01 -15.46
N PRO A 85 0.37 21.16 -16.10
CA PRO A 85 -0.17 21.51 -17.41
C PRO A 85 0.07 20.44 -18.48
N TRP A 86 1.22 19.78 -18.44
CA TRP A 86 1.59 18.73 -19.41
C TRP A 86 0.92 17.37 -19.14
N LEU A 87 0.24 17.19 -18.01
CA LEU A 87 -0.52 15.97 -17.69
C LEU A 87 -2.04 16.14 -17.91
N GLN A 88 -2.48 17.36 -18.22
CA GLN A 88 -3.88 17.63 -18.43
C GLN A 88 -4.40 16.94 -19.71
N GLY A 89 -5.59 16.35 -19.61
CA GLY A 89 -6.23 15.66 -20.73
C GLY A 89 -5.63 14.29 -21.08
N ILE A 90 -4.56 13.84 -20.40
CA ILE A 90 -4.00 12.52 -20.61
C ILE A 90 -4.67 11.54 -19.64
N ALA A 91 -5.56 10.70 -20.16
CA ALA A 91 -6.16 9.62 -19.38
C ALA A 91 -5.06 8.72 -18.81
N GLY A 92 -5.15 8.40 -17.52
CA GLY A 92 -4.14 7.60 -16.84
C GLY A 92 -3.05 8.40 -16.13
N PHE A 93 -2.97 9.72 -16.32
CA PHE A 93 -2.12 10.63 -15.54
C PHE A 93 -2.93 11.51 -14.58
N GLN A 94 -4.14 11.08 -14.26
CA GLN A 94 -4.99 11.73 -13.27
C GLN A 94 -5.14 10.82 -12.05
N PRO A 95 -5.36 11.36 -10.84
CA PRO A 95 -5.71 10.58 -9.66
C PRO A 95 -7.17 10.12 -9.75
N ALA A 96 -7.48 9.38 -10.80
CA ALA A 96 -8.78 8.80 -11.12
C ALA A 96 -8.52 7.44 -11.75
N GLY A 97 -8.61 6.39 -10.95
CA GLY A 97 -8.36 5.03 -11.39
C GLY A 97 -9.52 4.48 -12.22
N PHE A 98 -9.22 3.78 -13.31
CA PHE A 98 -10.21 3.06 -14.09
C PHE A 98 -9.58 1.83 -14.75
N GLU A 99 -10.43 0.85 -15.06
CA GLU A 99 -10.06 -0.31 -15.86
C GLU A 99 -10.57 -0.14 -17.30
N ARG A 100 -9.74 -0.50 -18.26
CA ARG A 100 -10.10 -0.62 -19.67
C ARG A 100 -9.25 -1.68 -20.34
N ASP A 101 -9.89 -2.59 -21.07
CA ASP A 101 -9.23 -3.66 -21.85
C ASP A 101 -8.27 -4.51 -20.98
N GLY A 102 -8.70 -4.83 -19.73
CA GLY A 102 -7.94 -5.65 -18.80
C GLY A 102 -6.72 -4.96 -18.21
N ARG A 103 -6.61 -3.64 -18.33
CA ARG A 103 -5.53 -2.81 -17.78
C ARG A 103 -6.09 -1.73 -16.86
N ILE A 104 -5.36 -1.44 -15.79
CA ILE A 104 -5.70 -0.37 -14.86
C ILE A 104 -4.88 0.87 -15.22
N TYR A 105 -5.56 1.99 -15.27
CA TYR A 105 -4.99 3.31 -15.56
C TYR A 105 -5.18 4.24 -14.38
N GLY A 106 -4.26 5.20 -14.24
CA GLY A 106 -4.33 6.26 -13.26
C GLY A 106 -2.96 6.61 -12.68
N LEU A 107 -2.85 7.81 -12.15
CA LEU A 107 -1.60 8.34 -11.62
C LEU A 107 -1.09 7.51 -10.45
N GLY A 108 0.14 7.02 -10.55
CA GLY A 108 0.77 6.21 -9.53
C GLY A 108 0.47 4.71 -9.60
N ILE A 109 -0.33 4.21 -10.57
CA ILE A 109 -0.64 2.78 -10.66
C ILE A 109 0.61 1.90 -10.82
N SER A 110 1.56 2.30 -11.66
CA SER A 110 2.79 1.56 -11.90
C SER A 110 3.86 1.77 -10.83
N ASN A 111 3.84 2.90 -10.13
CA ASN A 111 4.81 3.27 -9.10
C ASN A 111 4.14 4.03 -7.93
N MET A 112 3.65 3.32 -6.88
CA MET A 112 3.62 1.87 -6.86
C MET A 112 2.30 1.35 -6.27
N LYS A 113 1.19 2.12 -6.42
CA LYS A 113 -0.11 1.79 -5.83
C LYS A 113 -0.64 0.43 -6.31
N GLY A 114 -0.35 0.04 -7.56
CA GLY A 114 -0.67 -1.30 -8.06
C GLY A 114 0.07 -2.41 -7.31
N ALA A 115 1.34 -2.21 -6.99
CA ALA A 115 2.10 -3.17 -6.19
C ALA A 115 1.54 -3.28 -4.77
N LEU A 116 1.12 -2.16 -4.15
CA LEU A 116 0.47 -2.19 -2.83
C LEU A 116 -0.81 -3.02 -2.85
N ALA A 117 -1.64 -2.86 -3.88
CA ALA A 117 -2.84 -3.69 -4.07
C ALA A 117 -2.49 -5.18 -4.22
N CYS A 118 -1.42 -5.50 -4.97
CA CYS A 118 -0.94 -6.88 -5.11
C CYS A 118 -0.47 -7.46 -3.76
N TYR A 119 0.22 -6.69 -2.92
CA TYR A 119 0.65 -7.14 -1.60
C TYR A 119 -0.53 -7.46 -0.69
N VAL A 120 -1.53 -6.58 -0.67
CA VAL A 120 -2.75 -6.77 0.10
C VAL A 120 -3.50 -8.01 -0.36
N GLU A 121 -3.74 -8.15 -1.67
CA GLU A 121 -4.46 -9.30 -2.20
C GLU A 121 -3.71 -10.63 -1.98
N ALA A 122 -2.38 -10.62 -2.06
CA ALA A 122 -1.58 -11.80 -1.74
C ALA A 122 -1.77 -12.24 -0.28
N VAL A 123 -1.81 -11.30 0.65
CA VAL A 123 -2.08 -11.58 2.07
C VAL A 123 -3.51 -12.08 2.26
N GLN A 124 -4.49 -11.42 1.64
CA GLN A 124 -5.90 -11.84 1.71
C GLN A 124 -6.10 -13.26 1.16
N ALA A 125 -5.51 -13.58 0.02
CA ALA A 125 -5.62 -14.90 -0.57
C ALA A 125 -5.04 -16.01 0.33
N LEU A 126 -3.98 -15.70 1.08
CA LEU A 126 -3.43 -16.62 2.06
C LEU A 126 -4.36 -16.77 3.28
N LEU A 127 -4.98 -15.68 3.75
CA LEU A 127 -5.96 -15.70 4.83
C LEU A 127 -7.18 -16.52 4.43
N ASP A 128 -7.72 -16.30 3.23
CA ASP A 128 -8.88 -17.03 2.66
C ASP A 128 -8.59 -18.54 2.53
N ALA A 129 -7.35 -18.89 2.20
CA ALA A 129 -6.90 -20.27 2.12
C ALA A 129 -6.66 -20.93 3.50
N GLY A 130 -6.87 -20.20 4.60
CA GLY A 130 -6.66 -20.69 5.97
C GLY A 130 -5.19 -20.96 6.30
N VAL A 131 -4.26 -20.27 5.64
CA VAL A 131 -2.83 -20.43 5.90
C VAL A 131 -2.52 -19.98 7.32
N ARG A 132 -1.77 -20.80 8.04
CA ARG A 132 -1.21 -20.46 9.35
C ARG A 132 0.28 -20.22 9.20
N LEU A 133 0.71 -19.00 9.52
CA LEU A 133 2.12 -18.64 9.50
C LEU A 133 2.82 -19.19 10.73
N THR A 134 4.00 -19.80 10.52
CA THR A 134 4.91 -20.17 11.61
C THR A 134 5.91 -19.03 11.81
N ARG A 135 6.23 -18.69 13.07
CA ARG A 135 7.11 -17.58 13.43
C ARG A 135 8.39 -18.07 14.07
N GLN A 136 9.54 -17.60 13.64
CA GLN A 136 10.77 -17.66 14.45
C GLN A 136 10.82 -16.48 15.42
N GLY A 137 11.13 -16.80 16.69
CA GLY A 137 11.08 -15.85 17.78
C GLY A 137 12.20 -14.82 17.77
N LYS A 138 12.06 -13.76 16.97
CA LYS A 138 12.69 -12.47 17.24
C LYS A 138 11.63 -11.38 17.08
N PRO A 139 11.57 -10.40 18.02
CA PRO A 139 10.71 -9.25 17.83
C PRO A 139 11.07 -8.53 16.53
N PRO A 140 10.11 -7.86 15.90
CA PRO A 140 10.39 -7.05 14.71
C PRO A 140 11.56 -6.11 15.01
N LEU A 141 12.51 -6.06 14.10
CA LEU A 141 13.58 -5.08 14.16
C LEU A 141 12.91 -3.70 14.29
N ARG A 142 13.21 -2.99 15.36
CA ARG A 142 12.90 -1.58 15.42
C ARG A 142 13.71 -0.94 14.29
N HIS A 143 13.05 -0.62 13.19
CA HIS A 143 13.69 0.21 12.18
C HIS A 143 14.06 1.52 12.83
N PRO A 144 15.32 1.94 12.78
CA PRO A 144 15.65 3.31 13.09
C PRO A 144 14.78 4.17 12.17
N THR A 145 14.09 5.13 12.74
CA THR A 145 13.43 6.19 11.98
C THR A 145 14.44 6.71 10.96
N LEU A 146 14.21 6.45 9.69
CA LEU A 146 14.95 7.11 8.62
C LEU A 146 14.54 8.58 8.66
N THR A 147 15.17 9.34 9.56
CA THR A 147 15.16 10.78 9.47
C THR A 147 15.94 11.11 8.21
N SER A 148 15.24 11.48 7.17
CA SER A 148 15.86 12.10 6.01
C SER A 148 16.73 13.26 6.50
N PRO A 149 18.02 13.33 6.18
CA PRO A 149 18.84 14.46 6.57
C PRO A 149 18.22 15.70 5.92
N ARG A 150 17.93 16.72 6.73
CA ARG A 150 17.57 18.03 6.22
C ARG A 150 18.74 18.51 5.35
N LEU A 151 18.47 18.78 4.08
CA LEU A 151 19.42 19.53 3.27
C LEU A 151 19.54 20.91 3.91
N PRO A 152 20.77 21.44 4.09
CA PRO A 152 20.97 22.80 4.59
C PRO A 152 20.38 23.81 3.61
N PRO A 153 20.00 25.02 4.11
CA PRO A 153 19.41 26.10 3.32
C PRO A 153 20.32 26.59 2.21
#